data_1f903f213fbdaa77690196364b66d5c7
#
_entry.id   1f903f213fbdaa77690196364b66d5c7
#
_cell.length_a   1.000
_cell.length_b   1.000
_cell.length_c   1.000
_cell.angle_alpha   90.00
_cell.angle_beta   90.00
_cell.angle_gamma   90.00
#
_symmetry.space_group_name_H-M   'P 1'
#
loop_
_entity.id
_entity.type
_entity.pdbx_description
1 polymer ?
#
loop_
_entity_poly.entity_id
_entity_poly.type
_entity_poly.pdbx_seq_one_letter_code
_entity_poly.pdbx_strand_id
1 'polypeptide(L)'
;MSIFPTKILLATDGSSEAELATQTAVDLARMSDSELHVVYVEDYSSIALLYTEATDQEGVAPMWDPILEEDLERSSEQRSREQLDAEVERVRSAGGTVAQAHLMMGEVAREIVHLAEDLRAGLIVMGSRGRGGVRRALMGSVSDSVVRHAHCPVMVTRH
;
A
#
# COMPACT_ATOMS: atom_id res chain seq x y z
N MET A 1 22.76 19.39 -2.08
CA MET A 1 21.54 19.79 -1.34
C MET A 1 20.93 18.53 -0.72
N SER A 2 20.62 18.53 0.57
CA SER A 2 20.02 17.39 1.23
C SER A 2 18.51 17.31 0.95
N ILE A 3 17.99 16.13 0.72
CA ILE A 3 16.53 15.91 0.67
C ILE A 3 15.94 15.72 2.08
N PHE A 4 16.78 15.48 3.08
CA PHE A 4 16.38 15.27 4.46
C PHE A 4 16.63 16.50 5.35
N PRO A 5 15.78 16.71 6.38
CA PRO A 5 14.56 15.94 6.69
C PRO A 5 13.46 16.15 5.64
N THR A 6 12.58 15.15 5.52
CA THR A 6 11.49 15.15 4.53
C THR A 6 10.27 14.39 5.07
N LYS A 7 9.26 14.18 4.20
CA LYS A 7 8.23 13.18 4.43
C LYS A 7 8.61 11.90 3.70
N ILE A 8 8.61 10.79 4.41
CA ILE A 8 8.84 9.45 3.87
C ILE A 8 7.47 8.76 3.77
N LEU A 9 7.13 8.27 2.58
CA LEU A 9 5.91 7.51 2.35
C LEU A 9 6.24 6.02 2.29
N LEU A 10 5.78 5.26 3.28
CA LEU A 10 5.84 3.80 3.29
C LEU A 10 4.57 3.25 2.63
N ALA A 11 4.71 2.61 1.49
CA ALA A 11 3.64 1.88 0.83
C ALA A 11 3.69 0.40 1.21
N THR A 12 2.60 -0.10 1.77
CA THR A 12 2.49 -1.47 2.28
C THR A 12 1.29 -2.20 1.68
N ASP A 13 1.42 -3.51 1.51
CA ASP A 13 0.34 -4.43 1.16
C ASP A 13 0.12 -5.50 2.24
N GLY A 14 0.82 -5.40 3.38
CA GLY A 14 0.78 -6.36 4.47
C GLY A 14 1.51 -7.68 4.20
N SER A 15 2.28 -7.79 3.12
CA SER A 15 3.10 -8.96 2.82
C SER A 15 4.36 -9.06 3.70
N SER A 16 5.03 -10.23 3.69
CA SER A 16 6.32 -10.41 4.37
C SER A 16 7.43 -9.52 3.77
N GLU A 17 7.38 -9.24 2.49
CA GLU A 17 8.31 -8.31 1.82
C GLU A 17 8.13 -6.87 2.36
N ALA A 18 6.93 -6.52 2.81
CA ALA A 18 6.65 -5.23 3.41
C ALA A 18 7.32 -5.06 4.79
N GLU A 19 7.62 -6.13 5.51
CA GLU A 19 8.30 -6.04 6.82
C GLU A 19 9.68 -5.39 6.72
N LEU A 20 10.48 -5.76 5.72
CA LEU A 20 11.77 -5.14 5.49
C LEU A 20 11.62 -3.66 5.07
N ALA A 21 10.63 -3.35 4.25
CA ALA A 21 10.32 -1.98 3.88
C ALA A 21 9.93 -1.15 5.11
N THR A 22 9.11 -1.71 6.00
CA THR A 22 8.71 -1.07 7.26
C THR A 22 9.90 -0.76 8.14
N GLN A 23 10.76 -1.75 8.41
CA GLN A 23 11.96 -1.54 9.22
C GLN A 23 12.89 -0.48 8.60
N THR A 24 13.10 -0.56 7.28
CA THR A 24 13.93 0.39 6.54
C THR A 24 13.38 1.82 6.63
N ALA A 25 12.06 1.98 6.45
CA ALA A 25 11.41 3.29 6.54
C ALA A 25 11.50 3.89 7.96
N VAL A 26 11.32 3.06 9.00
CA VAL A 26 11.47 3.47 10.40
C VAL A 26 12.89 3.94 10.69
N ASP A 27 13.89 3.15 10.29
CA ASP A 27 15.29 3.49 10.52
C ASP A 27 15.67 4.80 9.80
N LEU A 28 15.26 4.96 8.54
CA LEU A 28 15.50 6.19 7.78
C LEU A 28 14.79 7.40 8.39
N ALA A 29 13.54 7.27 8.78
CA ALA A 29 12.78 8.36 9.41
C ALA A 29 13.46 8.84 10.70
N ARG A 30 13.92 7.90 11.54
CA ARG A 30 14.63 8.21 12.79
C ARG A 30 16.00 8.84 12.55
N MET A 31 16.79 8.29 11.62
CA MET A 31 18.13 8.79 11.31
C MET A 31 18.13 10.17 10.68
N SER A 32 17.10 10.50 9.92
CA SER A 32 17.00 11.75 9.17
C SER A 32 16.05 12.78 9.78
N ASP A 33 15.45 12.48 10.93
CA ASP A 33 14.43 13.31 11.59
C ASP A 33 13.25 13.66 10.65
N SER A 34 12.82 12.66 9.87
CA SER A 34 11.77 12.79 8.87
C SER A 34 10.44 12.26 9.36
N GLU A 35 9.35 12.86 8.86
CA GLU A 35 7.99 12.37 9.11
C GLU A 35 7.75 11.07 8.34
N LEU A 36 7.19 10.05 9.01
CA LEU A 36 6.80 8.79 8.37
C LEU A 36 5.30 8.76 8.16
N HIS A 37 4.89 8.66 6.91
CA HIS A 37 3.53 8.41 6.47
C HIS A 37 3.39 6.98 5.98
N VAL A 38 2.26 6.36 6.27
CA VAL A 38 1.95 4.98 5.82
C VAL A 38 0.75 5.02 4.90
N VAL A 39 0.79 4.30 3.78
CA VAL A 39 -0.34 4.14 2.88
C VAL A 39 -0.64 2.67 2.61
N TYR A 40 -1.90 2.32 2.69
CA TYR A 40 -2.48 1.09 2.15
C TYR A 40 -3.46 1.46 1.04
N VAL A 41 -3.33 0.84 -0.12
CA VAL A 41 -4.22 1.06 -1.26
C VAL A 41 -5.03 -0.20 -1.52
N GLU A 42 -6.35 -0.09 -1.43
CA GLU A 42 -7.27 -1.13 -1.88
C GLU A 42 -7.44 -1.07 -3.39
N ASP A 43 -7.16 -2.18 -4.06
CA ASP A 43 -7.32 -2.27 -5.51
C ASP A 43 -8.79 -2.55 -5.87
N TYR A 44 -9.35 -1.80 -6.79
CA TYR A 44 -10.70 -2.05 -7.31
C TYR A 44 -10.91 -3.46 -7.88
N SER A 45 -9.87 -4.08 -8.43
CA SER A 45 -9.94 -5.44 -8.93
C SER A 45 -10.24 -6.46 -7.84
N SER A 46 -9.83 -6.19 -6.60
CA SER A 46 -10.12 -7.05 -5.44
C SER A 46 -11.62 -7.06 -5.11
N ILE A 47 -12.28 -5.90 -5.21
CA ILE A 47 -13.73 -5.77 -4.98
C ILE A 47 -14.51 -6.50 -6.08
N ALA A 48 -14.12 -6.32 -7.35
CA ALA A 48 -14.74 -7.01 -8.48
C ALA A 48 -14.62 -8.53 -8.37
N LEU A 49 -13.48 -9.04 -7.89
CA LEU A 49 -13.26 -10.47 -7.66
C LEU A 49 -14.18 -11.01 -6.55
N LEU A 50 -14.32 -10.28 -5.45
CA LEU A 50 -15.21 -10.64 -4.35
C LEU A 50 -16.67 -10.70 -4.81
N TYR A 51 -17.08 -9.78 -5.69
CA TYR A 51 -18.42 -9.78 -6.28
C TYR A 51 -18.64 -11.02 -7.13
N THR A 52 -17.65 -11.41 -7.94
CA THR A 52 -17.69 -12.61 -8.76
C THR A 52 -17.78 -13.89 -7.91
N GLU A 53 -16.96 -14.01 -6.86
CA GLU A 53 -16.97 -15.15 -5.95
C GLU A 53 -18.28 -15.28 -5.18
N ALA A 54 -18.90 -14.17 -4.76
CA ALA A 54 -20.17 -14.16 -4.05
C ALA A 54 -21.35 -14.60 -4.93
N THR A 55 -21.25 -14.44 -6.25
CA THR A 55 -22.32 -14.75 -7.20
C THR A 55 -22.18 -16.10 -7.90
N ASP A 56 -21.00 -16.73 -7.81
CA ASP A 56 -20.66 -17.95 -8.59
C ASP A 56 -21.23 -19.26 -8.00
N GLN A 57 -21.94 -19.20 -6.85
CA GLN A 57 -22.44 -20.41 -6.16
C GLN A 57 -23.64 -21.10 -6.85
N GLU A 58 -24.27 -20.48 -7.86
CA GLU A 58 -25.45 -21.09 -8.51
C GLU A 58 -25.44 -21.05 -10.06
N GLY A 59 -24.32 -20.68 -10.71
CA GLY A 59 -24.23 -20.69 -12.18
C GLY A 59 -25.17 -19.69 -12.88
N VAL A 60 -25.67 -18.71 -12.17
CA VAL A 60 -26.52 -17.63 -12.69
C VAL A 60 -25.63 -16.41 -12.91
N ALA A 61 -25.68 -15.81 -14.10
CA ALA A 61 -25.02 -14.54 -14.35
C ALA A 61 -25.41 -13.54 -13.25
N PRO A 62 -24.43 -12.84 -12.65
CA PRO A 62 -24.72 -11.95 -11.54
C PRO A 62 -25.70 -10.86 -11.97
N MET A 63 -26.90 -10.90 -11.42
CA MET A 63 -27.82 -9.80 -11.51
C MET A 63 -27.32 -8.74 -10.54
N TRP A 64 -27.06 -7.55 -11.03
CA TRP A 64 -26.59 -6.44 -10.20
C TRP A 64 -27.53 -6.23 -9.02
N ASP A 65 -27.00 -6.42 -7.82
CA ASP A 65 -27.70 -6.22 -6.56
C ASP A 65 -27.02 -5.10 -5.76
N PRO A 66 -27.64 -3.92 -5.67
CA PRO A 66 -27.06 -2.76 -4.97
C PRO A 66 -26.80 -3.03 -3.48
N ILE A 67 -27.57 -3.89 -2.84
CA ILE A 67 -27.42 -4.21 -1.41
C ILE A 67 -26.18 -5.09 -1.22
N LEU A 68 -26.00 -6.08 -2.08
CA LEU A 68 -24.82 -6.94 -2.04
C LEU A 68 -23.54 -6.15 -2.35
N GLU A 69 -23.59 -5.24 -3.33
CA GLU A 69 -22.47 -4.35 -3.67
C GLU A 69 -22.07 -3.48 -2.46
N GLU A 70 -23.03 -2.84 -1.81
CA GLU A 70 -22.76 -2.00 -0.62
C GLU A 70 -22.19 -2.82 0.55
N ASP A 71 -22.67 -4.03 0.78
CA ASP A 71 -22.16 -4.92 1.84
C ASP A 71 -20.74 -5.39 1.53
N LEU A 72 -20.42 -5.69 0.27
CA LEU A 72 -19.09 -6.09 -0.17
C LEU A 72 -18.09 -4.91 -0.06
N GLU A 73 -18.50 -3.71 -0.46
CA GLU A 73 -17.68 -2.51 -0.31
C GLU A 73 -17.37 -2.21 1.15
N ARG A 74 -18.35 -2.27 2.05
CA ARG A 74 -18.14 -2.09 3.49
C ARG A 74 -17.19 -3.13 4.06
N SER A 75 -17.37 -4.40 3.68
CA SER A 75 -16.51 -5.49 4.14
C SER A 75 -15.08 -5.35 3.63
N SER A 76 -14.90 -4.86 2.41
CA SER A 76 -13.60 -4.58 1.81
C SER A 76 -12.92 -3.41 2.51
N GLU A 77 -13.62 -2.29 2.69
CA GLU A 77 -13.10 -1.12 3.40
C GLU A 77 -12.67 -1.46 4.83
N GLN A 78 -13.49 -2.22 5.55
CA GLN A 78 -13.15 -2.64 6.91
C GLN A 78 -11.88 -3.47 6.95
N ARG A 79 -11.72 -4.46 6.04
CA ARG A 79 -10.50 -5.28 5.94
C ARG A 79 -9.27 -4.43 5.60
N SER A 80 -9.42 -3.49 4.69
CA SER A 80 -8.33 -2.59 4.29
C SER A 80 -7.92 -1.67 5.44
N ARG A 81 -8.87 -1.20 6.22
CA ARG A 81 -8.61 -0.42 7.44
C ARG A 81 -7.89 -1.23 8.50
N GLU A 82 -8.28 -2.48 8.73
CA GLU A 82 -7.59 -3.40 9.63
C GLU A 82 -6.15 -3.69 9.18
N GLN A 83 -5.91 -3.82 7.86
CA GLN A 83 -4.55 -3.96 7.32
C GLN A 83 -3.71 -2.71 7.55
N LEU A 84 -4.27 -1.54 7.33
CA LEU A 84 -3.59 -0.27 7.61
C LEU A 84 -3.26 -0.12 9.10
N ASP A 85 -4.20 -0.43 9.99
CA ASP A 85 -4.00 -0.37 11.43
C ASP A 85 -2.92 -1.35 11.90
N ALA A 86 -2.90 -2.56 11.33
CA ALA A 86 -1.86 -3.55 11.59
C ALA A 86 -0.47 -3.05 11.16
N GLU A 87 -0.38 -2.34 10.04
CA GLU A 87 0.88 -1.75 9.58
C GLU A 87 1.35 -0.61 10.49
N VAL A 88 0.44 0.26 10.90
CA VAL A 88 0.74 1.31 11.88
C VAL A 88 1.31 0.71 13.16
N GLU A 89 0.74 -0.39 13.63
CA GLU A 89 1.23 -1.09 14.82
C GLU A 89 2.61 -1.74 14.60
N ARG A 90 2.89 -2.26 13.41
CA ARG A 90 4.24 -2.75 13.05
C ARG A 90 5.27 -1.62 13.08
N VAL A 91 4.95 -0.45 12.54
CA VAL A 91 5.83 0.72 12.61
C VAL A 91 6.12 1.09 14.06
N ARG A 92 5.10 1.14 14.91
CA ARG A 92 5.25 1.43 16.34
C ARG A 92 6.11 0.38 17.06
N SER A 93 5.86 -0.89 16.79
CA SER A 93 6.63 -2.00 17.36
C SER A 93 8.09 -2.00 16.92
N ALA A 94 8.39 -1.48 15.73
CA ALA A 94 9.74 -1.26 15.24
C ALA A 94 10.42 0.00 15.82
N GLY A 95 9.73 0.73 16.70
CA GLY A 95 10.24 1.95 17.34
C GLY A 95 10.04 3.21 16.53
N GLY A 96 9.17 3.19 15.52
CA GLY A 96 8.80 4.34 14.70
C GLY A 96 7.57 5.08 15.21
N THR A 97 7.36 6.26 14.64
CA THR A 97 6.16 7.07 14.86
C THR A 97 5.52 7.36 13.51
N VAL A 98 4.23 7.10 13.37
CA VAL A 98 3.45 7.41 12.17
C VAL A 98 2.89 8.82 12.31
N ALA A 99 3.27 9.72 11.41
CA ALA A 99 2.71 11.06 11.34
C ALA A 99 1.26 11.03 10.85
N GLN A 100 0.99 10.24 9.81
CA GLN A 100 -0.36 10.01 9.30
C GLN A 100 -0.44 8.67 8.56
N ALA A 101 -1.56 7.98 8.74
CA ALA A 101 -1.92 6.77 8.01
C ALA A 101 -2.99 7.10 6.95
N HIS A 102 -2.82 6.56 5.75
CA HIS A 102 -3.68 6.83 4.60
C HIS A 102 -4.28 5.53 4.06
N LEU A 103 -5.60 5.50 3.97
CA LEU A 103 -6.32 4.46 3.26
C LEU A 103 -6.79 5.04 1.93
N MET A 104 -6.33 4.47 0.83
CA MET A 104 -6.67 4.88 -0.52
C MET A 104 -7.38 3.74 -1.24
N MET A 105 -8.15 4.07 -2.26
CA MET A 105 -8.83 3.11 -3.12
C MET A 105 -8.60 3.48 -4.58
N GLY A 106 -8.16 2.53 -5.39
CA GLY A 106 -7.89 2.79 -6.80
C GLY A 106 -6.85 1.87 -7.41
N GLU A 107 -6.21 2.32 -8.44
CA GLU A 107 -5.05 1.64 -9.03
C GLU A 107 -3.82 1.91 -8.16
N VAL A 108 -3.25 0.83 -7.62
CA VAL A 108 -2.31 0.90 -6.49
C VAL A 108 -1.12 1.82 -6.76
N ALA A 109 -0.41 1.63 -7.87
CA ALA A 109 0.78 2.42 -8.18
C ALA A 109 0.45 3.90 -8.39
N ARG A 110 -0.67 4.19 -9.04
CA ARG A 110 -1.15 5.55 -9.31
C ARG A 110 -1.49 6.29 -8.02
N GLU A 111 -2.22 5.62 -7.11
CA GLU A 111 -2.61 6.23 -5.84
C GLU A 111 -1.38 6.50 -4.94
N ILE A 112 -0.39 5.61 -4.94
CA ILE A 112 0.87 5.83 -4.22
C ILE A 112 1.61 7.07 -4.77
N VAL A 113 1.74 7.17 -6.09
CA VAL A 113 2.43 8.30 -6.74
C VAL A 113 1.70 9.62 -6.47
N HIS A 114 0.38 9.66 -6.63
CA HIS A 114 -0.43 10.85 -6.35
C HIS A 114 -0.33 11.29 -4.89
N LEU A 115 -0.43 10.36 -3.95
CA LEU A 115 -0.30 10.69 -2.54
C LEU A 115 1.10 11.23 -2.21
N ALA A 116 2.15 10.64 -2.78
CA ALA A 116 3.50 11.14 -2.62
C ALA A 116 3.67 12.57 -3.13
N GLU A 117 3.03 12.90 -4.27
CA GLU A 117 3.00 14.27 -4.81
C GLU A 117 2.25 15.23 -3.88
N ASP A 118 1.06 14.87 -3.44
CA ASP A 118 0.22 15.68 -2.54
C ASP A 118 0.92 15.97 -1.21
N LEU A 119 1.60 14.97 -0.65
CA LEU A 119 2.40 15.10 0.55
C LEU A 119 3.70 15.87 0.34
N ARG A 120 4.15 16.02 -0.91
CA ARG A 120 5.51 16.44 -1.26
C ARG A 120 6.56 15.56 -0.59
N ALA A 121 6.33 14.26 -0.65
CA ALA A 121 7.25 13.29 -0.09
C ALA A 121 8.61 13.35 -0.80
N GLY A 122 9.68 13.30 -0.03
CA GLY A 122 11.05 13.26 -0.59
C GLY A 122 11.55 11.84 -0.80
N LEU A 123 10.81 10.84 -0.34
CA LEU A 123 11.16 9.42 -0.49
C LEU A 123 9.92 8.55 -0.40
N ILE A 124 9.82 7.58 -1.31
CA ILE A 124 8.90 6.45 -1.19
C ILE A 124 9.70 5.21 -0.82
N VAL A 125 9.22 4.42 0.16
CA VAL A 125 9.79 3.13 0.55
C VAL A 125 8.73 2.05 0.36
N MET A 126 9.08 0.95 -0.30
CA MET A 126 8.17 -0.15 -0.57
C MET A 126 8.92 -1.48 -0.78
N GLY A 127 8.23 -2.60 -0.64
CA GLY A 127 8.77 -3.90 -1.01
C GLY A 127 8.83 -4.09 -2.52
N SER A 128 9.75 -4.92 -2.99
CA SER A 128 9.90 -5.23 -4.42
C SER A 128 8.75 -6.07 -4.97
N ARG A 129 8.03 -6.80 -4.12
CA ARG A 129 6.91 -7.68 -4.45
C ARG A 129 5.78 -7.52 -3.45
N GLY A 130 4.55 -7.71 -3.93
CA GLY A 130 3.36 -7.79 -3.11
C GLY A 130 2.86 -9.23 -2.99
N ARG A 131 1.63 -9.38 -2.50
CA ARG A 131 0.95 -10.66 -2.27
C ARG A 131 0.83 -11.56 -3.51
N GLY A 132 0.87 -11.01 -4.73
CA GLY A 132 0.73 -11.73 -6.00
C GLY A 132 2.04 -11.95 -6.77
N GLY A 133 3.19 -11.73 -6.15
CA GLY A 133 4.49 -11.73 -6.84
C GLY A 133 4.90 -13.09 -7.39
N VAL A 134 5.18 -13.15 -8.70
CA VAL A 134 5.80 -14.30 -9.34
C VAL A 134 7.27 -14.35 -8.93
N ARG A 135 7.73 -15.49 -8.39
CA ARG A 135 9.10 -15.68 -7.84
C ARG A 135 10.26 -15.36 -8.81
N ARG A 136 9.99 -15.23 -10.10
CA ARG A 136 10.99 -15.00 -11.15
C ARG A 136 11.18 -13.55 -11.56
N ALA A 137 10.29 -12.62 -11.14
CA ALA A 137 10.42 -11.21 -11.47
C ALA A 137 11.32 -10.50 -10.44
N LEU A 138 12.25 -9.70 -10.91
CA LEU A 138 13.12 -8.86 -10.05
C LEU A 138 12.34 -7.79 -9.31
N MET A 139 11.26 -7.29 -9.92
CA MET A 139 10.32 -6.33 -9.35
C MET A 139 8.88 -6.71 -9.66
N GLY A 140 7.96 -6.41 -8.74
CA GLY A 140 6.53 -6.52 -8.98
C GLY A 140 6.01 -5.39 -9.88
N SER A 141 4.79 -5.57 -10.44
CA SER A 141 4.17 -4.58 -11.32
C SER A 141 3.96 -3.23 -10.65
N VAL A 142 3.56 -3.23 -9.37
CA VAL A 142 3.34 -2.00 -8.60
C VAL A 142 4.65 -1.26 -8.36
N SER A 143 5.69 -1.95 -7.86
CA SER A 143 6.99 -1.32 -7.59
C SER A 143 7.67 -0.82 -8.86
N ASP A 144 7.58 -1.55 -9.97
CA ASP A 144 8.10 -1.09 -11.26
C ASP A 144 7.37 0.17 -11.74
N SER A 145 6.05 0.21 -11.63
CA SER A 145 5.24 1.37 -12.02
C SER A 145 5.53 2.59 -11.14
N VAL A 146 5.64 2.41 -9.82
CA VAL A 146 5.99 3.51 -8.91
C VAL A 146 7.36 4.09 -9.23
N VAL A 147 8.38 3.24 -9.44
CA VAL A 147 9.74 3.68 -9.81
C VAL A 147 9.75 4.51 -11.10
N ARG A 148 8.91 4.14 -12.07
CA ARG A 148 8.84 4.83 -13.37
C ARG A 148 8.14 6.19 -13.30
N HIS A 149 7.18 6.36 -12.39
CA HIS A 149 6.27 7.51 -12.39
C HIS A 149 6.43 8.43 -11.19
N ALA A 150 7.15 8.02 -10.14
CA ALA A 150 7.35 8.85 -8.97
C ALA A 150 8.17 10.12 -9.29
N HIS A 151 7.78 11.25 -8.68
CA HIS A 151 8.50 12.51 -8.78
C HIS A 151 9.72 12.60 -7.84
N CYS A 152 9.85 11.65 -6.92
CA CYS A 152 10.89 11.59 -5.88
C CYS A 152 11.64 10.26 -5.93
N PRO A 153 12.78 10.13 -5.24
CA PRO A 153 13.45 8.85 -5.03
C PRO A 153 12.53 7.76 -4.50
N VAL A 154 12.73 6.55 -4.99
CA VAL A 154 12.00 5.36 -4.56
C VAL A 154 13.01 4.32 -4.08
N MET A 155 12.85 3.89 -2.85
CA MET A 155 13.63 2.79 -2.28
C MET A 155 12.80 1.52 -2.32
N VAL A 156 13.29 0.52 -3.02
CA VAL A 156 12.65 -0.79 -3.14
C VAL A 156 13.46 -1.80 -2.37
N THR A 157 12.84 -2.39 -1.33
CA THR A 157 13.48 -3.41 -0.50
C THR A 157 13.15 -4.80 -1.02
N ARG A 158 14.09 -5.74 -0.89
CA ARG A 158 13.90 -7.16 -1.20
C ARG A 158 14.77 -8.03 -0.32
N HIS A 159 14.29 -9.24 -0.03
CA HIS A 159 15.06 -10.29 0.63
C HIS A 159 15.98 -11.03 -0.32
#